data_e44595af9d57dbb22e5a27fa0e4d91d1
#
_entry.id   e44595af9d57dbb22e5a27fa0e4d91d1
#
_cell.length_a   1.000
_cell.length_b   1.000
_cell.length_c   1.000
_cell.angle_alpha   90.00
_cell.angle_beta   90.00
_cell.angle_gamma   90.00
#
_symmetry.space_group_name_H-M   'P 1'
#
loop_
_entity.id
_entity.type
_entity.pdbx_description
1 polymer ?
#
loop_
_entity_poly.entity_id
_entity_poly.type
_entity_poly.pdbx_seq_one_letter_code
_entity_poly.pdbx_strand_id
1 'polypeptide(L)'
;MADVSGGPAADTLPSNEEKPDDLPQVSNDDGLKSDDKAEGGNEAASDPDMYRYIKEELFTSEIYKVEIRNLPKFTGFNDLKKFLAKHSLNPHKVKLFGKQTFAFVTFKNEEERDKAMKMVHGMNWKGQVLSVRLAKPKEDPILRKRKQEEGEVAGGQPPSKRTERDEEEEPFSVQIANVVTPLWNVPYEEQLKRKEQEVVVVLKRLAKEIGSTNKAMLPWLFAQKGKYNKMCCSLESIRPSPTQTEYRNKCEFLISMGADGEDKTIGFRLGKYKGGSCAVVGPGETSHVSAEAKRVVSEFQKFIRTTPYSVYSPETYEGHWKQLTVRTTRTKQAMAVAFFNPQKLEAEEVDALKSSMKKYFTEGEGKDSGVTSLYFVREGQRTSPNLEDLPCELVAGESSIYEELLGLKFRISPHSFFQSFFVFYSAEVLYSAVGEWAQLDQDSTVLDVCCGTGTIGISLAKRVKKVIGIELCQEAVEDAKVNAKSNGLSNVEFHCGKAEDVFPNILNALVSPNITAIVDPPRAGLHSKVILAIRRAAHLKRLVYVACNAKAAMNNFIDLCRAPSKRVHGAPFRPVRAMAVDLFPQTIHVEMLLLLERVDYDSPPQQTSKQ
;
A
#
# COMPACT_ATOMS: atom_id res chain seq x y z
N MET A 1 45.04 -47.45 11.03
CA MET A 1 46.32 -47.42 10.30
C MET A 1 46.19 -46.34 9.25
N ALA A 2 46.88 -45.32 9.53
CA ALA A 2 47.81 -44.49 8.77
C ALA A 2 47.08 -43.54 7.80
N ASP A 3 46.98 -42.25 8.12
CA ASP A 3 47.99 -41.16 8.02
C ASP A 3 48.40 -40.87 6.56
N VAL A 4 48.21 -39.66 6.06
CA VAL A 4 49.14 -38.52 5.99
C VAL A 4 48.59 -37.42 5.08
N SER A 5 48.27 -36.26 5.62
CA SER A 5 48.77 -34.91 5.42
C SER A 5 49.05 -34.36 4.02
N GLY A 6 48.66 -33.10 3.81
CA GLY A 6 49.19 -32.18 2.82
C GLY A 6 48.36 -30.94 2.54
N GLY A 7 48.48 -29.86 3.30
CA GLY A 7 48.33 -28.50 2.77
C GLY A 7 49.74 -27.95 2.53
N PRO A 8 50.01 -26.71 2.12
CA PRO A 8 49.11 -25.56 1.90
C PRO A 8 49.42 -24.83 0.56
N ALA A 9 48.66 -23.84 0.19
CA ALA A 9 49.19 -22.59 -0.33
C ALA A 9 48.10 -21.53 -0.53
N ALA A 10 48.33 -20.42 0.10
CA ALA A 10 47.62 -19.16 -0.10
C ALA A 10 48.03 -18.56 -1.45
N ASP A 11 47.07 -17.94 -2.14
CA ASP A 11 47.37 -16.86 -3.04
C ASP A 11 46.30 -15.77 -3.01
N THR A 12 46.82 -14.58 -3.01
CA THR A 12 46.30 -13.28 -2.72
C THR A 12 45.34 -12.74 -3.75
N LEU A 13 44.37 -11.93 -3.21
CA LEU A 13 43.46 -10.98 -3.86
C LEU A 13 44.03 -10.17 -5.04
N PRO A 14 43.14 -9.61 -5.92
CA PRO A 14 42.86 -8.20 -5.74
C PRO A 14 41.38 -7.82 -5.67
N SER A 15 41.13 -6.88 -4.79
CA SER A 15 39.94 -6.09 -4.61
C SER A 15 39.58 -5.30 -5.86
N ASN A 16 38.31 -5.42 -6.33
CA ASN A 16 37.68 -4.39 -7.14
C ASN A 16 36.39 -3.93 -6.45
N GLU A 17 36.47 -2.72 -5.93
CA GLU A 17 35.33 -1.93 -5.51
C GLU A 17 34.51 -1.51 -6.75
N GLU A 18 33.39 -2.08 -6.95
CA GLU A 18 32.36 -1.51 -7.83
C GLU A 18 31.29 -0.79 -7.00
N LYS A 19 31.18 0.51 -7.26
CA LYS A 19 30.16 1.41 -6.73
C LYS A 19 28.78 1.01 -7.27
N PRO A 20 27.72 1.07 -6.46
CA PRO A 20 26.38 0.87 -6.97
C PRO A 20 25.92 2.08 -7.79
N ASP A 21 25.49 1.81 -9.02
CA ASP A 21 24.92 2.77 -9.95
C ASP A 21 23.54 3.26 -9.49
N ASP A 22 23.36 4.57 -9.66
CA ASP A 22 22.15 5.34 -9.42
C ASP A 22 20.95 4.83 -10.21
N LEU A 23 19.86 4.52 -9.52
CA LEU A 23 18.54 4.33 -10.10
C LEU A 23 17.86 5.69 -10.32
N PRO A 24 17.36 6.00 -11.51
CA PRO A 24 16.67 7.25 -11.76
C PRO A 24 15.27 7.25 -11.13
N GLN A 25 15.03 8.21 -10.26
CA GLN A 25 13.70 8.54 -9.77
C GLN A 25 12.86 9.17 -10.89
N VAL A 26 11.74 8.57 -11.21
CA VAL A 26 10.75 9.12 -12.13
C VAL A 26 10.01 10.28 -11.44
N SER A 27 10.27 11.49 -11.91
CA SER A 27 9.53 12.69 -11.54
C SER A 27 8.21 12.75 -12.32
N ASN A 28 7.09 12.80 -11.61
CA ASN A 28 5.83 13.25 -12.20
C ASN A 28 5.85 14.78 -12.28
N ASP A 29 5.96 15.27 -13.50
CA ASP A 29 5.89 16.69 -13.85
C ASP A 29 4.45 16.96 -14.33
N ASP A 30 3.66 17.66 -13.51
CA ASP A 30 2.46 18.36 -13.96
C ASP A 30 2.75 19.86 -13.88
N GLY A 31 3.03 20.41 -15.06
CA GLY A 31 3.34 21.80 -15.24
C GLY A 31 2.11 22.69 -15.04
N LEU A 32 2.24 23.66 -14.14
CA LEU A 32 1.38 24.82 -14.07
C LEU A 32 2.25 26.08 -14.24
N LYS A 33 2.00 26.77 -15.33
CA LYS A 33 2.55 28.11 -15.63
C LYS A 33 2.09 29.09 -14.53
N SER A 34 3.02 29.82 -13.97
CA SER A 34 2.76 30.99 -13.14
C SER A 34 3.20 32.23 -13.90
N ASP A 35 2.26 33.12 -14.19
CA ASP A 35 2.55 34.47 -14.62
C ASP A 35 3.03 35.29 -13.42
N ASP A 36 4.27 35.73 -13.48
CA ASP A 36 4.83 36.70 -12.55
C ASP A 36 4.49 38.11 -13.03
N LYS A 37 3.79 38.87 -12.19
CA LYS A 37 3.89 40.33 -12.17
C LYS A 37 4.38 40.77 -10.80
N ALA A 38 5.52 41.42 -10.82
CA ALA A 38 6.10 42.11 -9.67
C ALA A 38 5.33 43.41 -9.39
N GLU A 39 5.04 43.65 -8.12
CA GLU A 39 5.01 45.02 -7.56
C GLU A 39 5.06 45.00 -6.02
N GLY A 40 5.92 45.88 -5.49
CA GLY A 40 5.69 46.67 -4.32
C GLY A 40 5.82 46.00 -2.95
N GLY A 41 6.89 46.39 -2.21
CA GLY A 41 7.06 46.06 -0.82
C GLY A 41 5.92 46.53 0.06
N ASN A 42 5.52 45.68 0.98
CA ASN A 42 4.91 46.07 2.25
C ASN A 42 5.33 45.05 3.30
N GLU A 43 5.83 45.53 4.40
CA GLU A 43 6.05 44.76 5.63
C GLU A 43 4.70 44.15 6.04
N ALA A 44 4.52 42.85 5.73
CA ALA A 44 3.34 42.13 6.15
C ALA A 44 3.47 41.82 7.63
N ALA A 45 2.70 42.54 8.45
CA ALA A 45 2.33 42.12 9.79
C ALA A 45 1.90 40.64 9.73
N SER A 46 2.54 39.79 10.53
CA SER A 46 2.18 38.39 10.68
C SER A 46 0.74 38.34 11.19
N ASP A 47 -0.15 37.80 10.35
CA ASP A 47 -1.54 37.55 10.72
C ASP A 47 -1.54 36.53 11.88
N PRO A 48 -1.93 36.91 13.09
CA PRO A 48 -1.85 36.03 14.27
C PRO A 48 -2.80 34.82 14.17
N ASP A 49 -3.82 34.89 13.32
CA ASP A 49 -4.85 33.86 13.22
C ASP A 49 -4.49 32.70 12.31
N MET A 50 -3.55 32.90 11.35
CA MET A 50 -3.12 31.82 10.43
C MET A 50 -2.37 30.68 11.14
N TYR A 51 -1.90 30.90 12.35
CA TYR A 51 -1.11 29.96 13.16
C TYR A 51 -1.76 29.64 14.50
N ARG A 52 -3.05 29.88 14.66
CA ARG A 52 -3.79 29.63 15.91
C ARG A 52 -3.69 28.18 16.35
N TYR A 53 -3.77 27.23 15.39
CA TYR A 53 -3.57 25.80 15.63
C TYR A 53 -2.15 25.45 16.11
N ILE A 54 -1.15 26.31 15.88
CA ILE A 54 0.22 26.14 16.38
C ILE A 54 0.29 26.51 17.87
N LYS A 55 -0.51 27.46 18.32
CA LYS A 55 -0.55 27.93 19.72
C LYS A 55 -1.33 26.98 20.63
N GLU A 56 -2.16 26.10 20.07
CA GLU A 56 -3.02 25.19 20.81
C GLU A 56 -2.44 23.76 20.90
N GLU A 57 -1.11 23.57 20.70
CA GLU A 57 -0.40 22.27 20.78
C GLU A 57 -0.99 21.14 19.92
N LEU A 58 -1.80 21.45 18.92
CA LEU A 58 -2.46 20.47 18.07
C LEU A 58 -1.55 20.01 16.92
N PHE A 59 -0.93 18.89 17.09
CA PHE A 59 -0.51 17.80 16.20
C PHE A 59 -0.14 18.08 14.74
N THR A 60 0.90 18.88 14.42
CA THR A 60 1.47 18.83 13.07
C THR A 60 2.99 18.84 13.08
N SER A 61 3.61 17.90 12.36
CA SER A 61 5.05 17.92 12.04
C SER A 61 5.46 19.16 11.22
N GLU A 62 4.52 20.00 10.84
CA GLU A 62 4.76 21.26 10.12
C GLU A 62 5.05 22.45 11.03
N ILE A 63 4.76 22.36 12.33
CA ILE A 63 5.04 23.39 13.35
C ILE A 63 6.53 23.76 13.37
N TYR A 64 7.41 22.77 13.25
CA TYR A 64 8.86 22.97 13.33
C TYR A 64 9.51 23.03 11.95
N LYS A 65 8.76 23.43 10.93
CA LYS A 65 9.22 23.48 9.56
C LYS A 65 9.48 24.89 9.10
N VAL A 66 10.66 25.09 8.53
CA VAL A 66 11.07 26.36 7.92
C VAL A 66 11.30 26.19 6.44
N GLU A 67 11.14 27.27 5.69
CA GLU A 67 11.55 27.39 4.31
C GLU A 67 12.83 28.23 4.25
N ILE A 68 13.91 27.63 3.77
CA ILE A 68 15.18 28.33 3.52
C ILE A 68 15.21 28.68 2.04
N ARG A 69 15.28 29.96 1.71
CA ARG A 69 15.31 30.53 0.35
C ARG A 69 16.67 31.09 -0.02
N ASN A 70 16.82 31.40 -1.30
CA ASN A 70 18.04 31.92 -1.89
C ASN A 70 19.24 30.95 -1.76
N LEU A 71 18.95 29.66 -1.82
CA LEU A 71 20.01 28.66 -1.87
C LEU A 71 20.87 28.87 -3.14
N PRO A 72 22.19 28.66 -3.07
CA PRO A 72 23.05 28.68 -4.26
C PRO A 72 22.55 27.73 -5.34
N LYS A 73 22.66 28.12 -6.61
CA LYS A 73 22.31 27.26 -7.73
C LYS A 73 23.08 25.94 -7.64
N PHE A 74 22.40 24.83 -7.92
CA PHE A 74 22.96 23.45 -7.85
C PHE A 74 23.38 22.97 -6.44
N THR A 75 22.78 23.53 -5.39
CA THR A 75 22.97 23.02 -4.02
C THR A 75 22.46 21.59 -3.93
N GLY A 76 23.34 20.64 -3.59
CA GLY A 76 22.97 19.24 -3.34
C GLY A 76 22.39 19.04 -1.93
N PHE A 77 21.65 17.93 -1.75
CA PHE A 77 21.11 17.54 -0.44
C PHE A 77 22.21 17.45 0.64
N ASN A 78 23.33 16.80 0.30
CA ASN A 78 24.46 16.62 1.21
C ASN A 78 25.15 17.95 1.54
N ASP A 79 25.20 18.89 0.61
CA ASP A 79 25.78 20.22 0.85
C ASP A 79 24.96 21.00 1.85
N LEU A 80 23.62 21.01 1.70
CA LEU A 80 22.72 21.67 2.64
C LEU A 80 22.78 21.00 4.02
N LYS A 81 22.80 19.68 4.09
CA LYS A 81 22.95 18.95 5.35
C LYS A 81 24.26 19.25 6.06
N LYS A 82 25.38 19.28 5.35
CA LYS A 82 26.70 19.67 5.89
C LYS A 82 26.71 21.12 6.35
N PHE A 83 26.08 22.01 5.59
CA PHE A 83 25.96 23.43 5.97
C PHE A 83 25.19 23.58 7.29
N LEU A 84 24.04 22.94 7.43
CA LEU A 84 23.25 23.00 8.67
C LEU A 84 24.00 22.38 9.86
N ALA A 85 24.65 21.24 9.65
CA ALA A 85 25.44 20.58 10.70
C ALA A 85 26.63 21.44 11.16
N LYS A 86 27.30 22.18 10.26
CA LYS A 86 28.38 23.12 10.60
C LYS A 86 27.92 24.21 11.57
N HIS A 87 26.63 24.55 11.54
CA HIS A 87 26.02 25.55 12.43
C HIS A 87 25.29 24.89 13.62
N SER A 88 25.63 23.65 13.97
CA SER A 88 25.03 22.91 15.09
C SER A 88 23.50 22.83 15.00
N LEU A 89 22.98 22.68 13.77
CA LEU A 89 21.58 22.49 13.47
C LEU A 89 21.37 21.05 12.97
N ASN A 90 20.59 20.26 13.70
CA ASN A 90 20.32 18.87 13.39
C ASN A 90 18.86 18.70 12.88
N PRO A 91 18.61 18.98 11.60
CA PRO A 91 17.26 18.85 11.08
C PRO A 91 16.80 17.39 11.07
N HIS A 92 15.55 17.19 11.47
CA HIS A 92 14.88 15.90 11.36
C HIS A 92 14.65 15.50 9.89
N LYS A 93 14.25 16.48 9.05
CA LYS A 93 13.97 16.24 7.64
C LYS A 93 14.38 17.43 6.79
N VAL A 94 15.03 17.13 5.66
CA VAL A 94 15.36 18.13 4.64
C VAL A 94 14.72 17.73 3.33
N LYS A 95 13.98 18.63 2.69
CA LYS A 95 13.42 18.44 1.37
C LYS A 95 13.92 19.53 0.44
N LEU A 96 14.78 19.14 -0.51
CA LEU A 96 15.36 19.99 -1.53
C LEU A 96 14.70 19.69 -2.88
N PHE A 97 14.47 20.72 -3.71
CA PHE A 97 13.85 20.58 -5.02
C PHE A 97 14.89 20.87 -6.11
N GLY A 98 15.18 19.91 -6.96
CA GLY A 98 16.36 19.84 -7.83
C GLY A 98 16.60 20.98 -8.85
N LYS A 99 15.66 21.90 -9.05
CA LYS A 99 15.83 23.09 -9.91
C LYS A 99 15.49 24.41 -9.20
N GLN A 100 15.18 24.37 -7.92
CA GLN A 100 14.71 25.54 -7.17
C GLN A 100 15.75 25.98 -6.14
N THR A 101 15.76 27.27 -5.85
CA THR A 101 16.68 27.90 -4.89
C THR A 101 16.12 27.95 -3.48
N PHE A 102 15.27 26.98 -3.11
CA PHE A 102 14.74 26.86 -1.76
C PHE A 102 14.65 25.41 -1.28
N ALA A 103 14.61 25.23 0.04
CA ALA A 103 14.41 23.96 0.69
C ALA A 103 13.47 24.07 1.88
N PHE A 104 12.71 23.02 2.16
CA PHE A 104 12.00 22.88 3.43
C PHE A 104 12.81 22.05 4.40
N VAL A 105 12.96 22.55 5.63
CA VAL A 105 13.72 21.92 6.71
C VAL A 105 12.82 21.79 7.92
N THR A 106 12.64 20.58 8.45
CA THR A 106 11.85 20.29 9.64
C THR A 106 12.79 19.98 10.81
N PHE A 107 12.55 20.57 11.96
CA PHE A 107 13.29 20.33 13.19
C PHE A 107 12.47 19.51 14.19
N LYS A 108 13.10 19.03 15.27
CA LYS A 108 12.47 18.16 16.27
C LYS A 108 11.56 18.92 17.24
N ASN A 109 11.90 20.16 17.53
CA ASN A 109 11.20 21.02 18.48
C ASN A 109 11.24 22.49 18.06
N GLU A 110 10.53 23.32 18.78
CA GLU A 110 10.43 24.75 18.53
C GLU A 110 11.76 25.48 18.73
N GLU A 111 12.51 25.09 19.74
CA GLU A 111 13.80 25.71 20.07
C GLU A 111 14.82 25.53 18.92
N GLU A 112 14.89 24.33 18.35
CA GLU A 112 15.77 24.05 17.20
C GLU A 112 15.30 24.81 15.95
N ARG A 113 13.99 24.92 15.74
CA ARG A 113 13.41 25.69 14.64
C ARG A 113 13.78 27.17 14.77
N ASP A 114 13.56 27.77 15.94
CA ASP A 114 13.84 29.18 16.19
C ASP A 114 15.32 29.50 16.16
N LYS A 115 16.14 28.58 16.67
CA LYS A 115 17.60 28.66 16.54
C LYS A 115 18.00 28.68 15.05
N ALA A 116 17.42 27.81 14.23
CA ALA A 116 17.70 27.78 12.80
C ALA A 116 17.23 29.06 12.10
N MET A 117 16.07 29.59 12.46
CA MET A 117 15.56 30.86 11.92
C MET A 117 16.49 32.02 12.25
N LYS A 118 16.95 32.14 13.50
CA LYS A 118 17.85 33.20 13.93
C LYS A 118 19.26 33.09 13.33
N MET A 119 19.79 31.88 13.22
CA MET A 119 21.17 31.65 12.77
C MET A 119 21.33 31.67 11.26
N VAL A 120 20.37 31.16 10.50
CA VAL A 120 20.49 30.99 9.05
C VAL A 120 19.92 32.18 8.28
N HIS A 121 18.97 32.90 8.84
CA HIS A 121 18.42 34.10 8.20
C HIS A 121 19.48 35.20 8.07
N GLY A 122 19.65 35.76 6.89
CA GLY A 122 20.67 36.79 6.61
C GLY A 122 22.09 36.25 6.42
N MET A 123 22.34 34.95 6.61
CA MET A 123 23.66 34.36 6.47
C MET A 123 24.09 34.25 5.00
N ASN A 124 25.33 34.64 4.70
CA ASN A 124 25.91 34.46 3.36
C ASN A 124 26.46 33.05 3.20
N TRP A 125 25.92 32.29 2.26
CA TRP A 125 26.41 30.97 1.91
C TRP A 125 26.69 30.87 0.41
N LYS A 126 27.99 30.63 0.06
CA LYS A 126 28.46 30.55 -1.32
C LYS A 126 28.03 31.77 -2.17
N GLY A 127 28.09 32.97 -1.60
CA GLY A 127 27.77 34.22 -2.30
C GLY A 127 26.27 34.58 -2.35
N GLN A 128 25.41 33.80 -1.70
CA GLN A 128 23.96 34.09 -1.60
C GLN A 128 23.58 34.37 -0.14
N VAL A 129 22.79 35.42 0.07
CA VAL A 129 22.22 35.73 1.40
C VAL A 129 20.95 34.91 1.57
N LEU A 130 20.97 34.00 2.54
CA LEU A 130 19.86 33.09 2.79
C LEU A 130 18.71 33.81 3.51
N SER A 131 17.49 33.49 3.14
CA SER A 131 16.29 33.94 3.83
C SER A 131 15.55 32.73 4.42
N VAL A 132 15.22 32.80 5.71
CA VAL A 132 14.49 31.73 6.40
C VAL A 132 13.17 32.29 6.89
N ARG A 133 12.11 31.55 6.67
CA ARG A 133 10.77 31.88 7.17
C ARG A 133 10.05 30.61 7.61
N LEU A 134 9.01 30.74 8.41
CA LEU A 134 8.10 29.64 8.71
C LEU A 134 7.47 29.13 7.41
N ALA A 135 7.46 27.81 7.23
CA ALA A 135 6.81 27.22 6.07
C ALA A 135 5.30 27.45 6.17
N LYS A 136 4.68 27.97 5.11
CA LYS A 136 3.23 28.09 5.06
C LYS A 136 2.58 26.70 5.15
N PRO A 137 1.52 26.51 5.94
CA PRO A 137 0.73 25.28 5.95
C PRO A 137 0.22 25.00 4.53
N LYS A 138 0.31 23.76 4.09
CA LYS A 138 -0.22 23.38 2.79
C LYS A 138 -1.69 23.05 2.96
N GLU A 139 -2.57 23.78 2.28
CA GLU A 139 -4.01 23.46 2.25
C GLU A 139 -4.20 21.99 1.87
N ASP A 140 -5.11 21.30 2.57
CA ASP A 140 -5.47 19.93 2.26
C ASP A 140 -6.02 19.86 0.82
N PRO A 141 -5.46 19.01 -0.05
CA PRO A 141 -5.94 18.84 -1.42
C PRO A 141 -7.43 18.48 -1.51
N ILE A 142 -8.00 17.88 -0.46
CA ILE A 142 -9.43 17.51 -0.40
C ILE A 142 -10.27 18.77 -0.17
N LEU A 143 -9.86 19.65 0.73
CA LEU A 143 -10.54 20.93 0.97
C LEU A 143 -10.44 21.86 -0.26
N ARG A 144 -9.29 21.88 -0.95
CA ARG A 144 -9.11 22.61 -2.19
C ARG A 144 -9.99 22.11 -3.32
N LYS A 145 -10.17 20.79 -3.41
CA LYS A 145 -11.02 20.15 -4.42
C LYS A 145 -12.50 20.42 -4.15
N ARG A 146 -12.94 20.38 -2.89
CA ARG A 146 -14.30 20.78 -2.50
C ARG A 146 -14.59 22.26 -2.81
N LYS A 147 -13.66 23.16 -2.49
CA LYS A 147 -13.79 24.59 -2.84
C LYS A 147 -13.85 24.84 -4.35
N GLN A 148 -13.22 24.02 -5.18
CA GLN A 148 -13.32 24.09 -6.65
C GLN A 148 -14.65 23.53 -7.17
N GLU A 149 -15.13 22.42 -6.62
CA GLU A 149 -16.40 21.80 -7.01
C GLU A 149 -17.63 22.65 -6.56
N GLU A 150 -17.54 23.35 -5.43
CA GLU A 150 -18.57 24.31 -4.97
C GLU A 150 -18.55 25.62 -5.77
N GLY A 151 -17.39 26.00 -6.35
CA GLY A 151 -17.25 27.20 -7.18
C GLY A 151 -17.77 27.06 -8.62
N GLU A 152 -17.89 25.84 -9.16
CA GLU A 152 -18.39 25.59 -10.51
C GLU A 152 -19.94 25.52 -10.58
N VAL A 153 -20.64 25.41 -9.45
CA VAL A 153 -22.12 25.34 -9.41
C VAL A 153 -22.77 26.70 -9.23
N ALA A 154 -22.02 27.74 -8.87
CA ALA A 154 -22.55 29.09 -8.66
C ALA A 154 -21.93 30.11 -9.64
N GLY A 155 -22.43 30.15 -10.85
CA GLY A 155 -22.21 31.29 -11.75
C GLY A 155 -22.97 32.52 -11.27
N GLY A 156 -22.25 33.57 -10.85
CA GLY A 156 -22.79 34.93 -10.74
C GLY A 156 -22.67 35.60 -9.36
N GLN A 157 -21.80 36.62 -9.36
CA GLN A 157 -21.62 37.76 -8.45
C GLN A 157 -20.45 37.66 -7.43
N PRO A 158 -19.68 38.77 -7.26
CA PRO A 158 -18.53 38.81 -6.35
C PRO A 158 -18.97 38.77 -4.89
N PRO A 159 -18.25 38.08 -4.01
CA PRO A 159 -18.66 37.89 -2.63
C PRO A 159 -18.52 39.17 -1.81
N SER A 160 -19.64 39.65 -1.32
CA SER A 160 -19.67 40.54 -0.14
C SER A 160 -19.15 39.78 1.07
N LYS A 161 -18.45 40.50 1.96
CA LYS A 161 -17.94 40.01 3.26
C LYS A 161 -18.97 39.11 3.95
N ARG A 162 -18.71 37.80 4.00
CA ARG A 162 -19.47 36.85 4.81
C ARG A 162 -19.05 37.04 6.27
N THR A 163 -19.99 37.39 7.09
CA THR A 163 -19.99 37.29 8.56
C THR A 163 -19.67 35.84 8.93
N GLU A 164 -18.73 35.69 9.88
CA GLU A 164 -18.45 34.41 10.54
C GLU A 164 -19.76 33.82 11.06
N ARG A 165 -20.24 32.73 10.41
CA ARG A 165 -21.15 31.80 11.05
C ARG A 165 -20.27 30.75 11.69
N ASP A 166 -20.52 30.43 12.95
CA ASP A 166 -20.00 29.25 13.64
C ASP A 166 -20.25 28.03 12.74
N GLU A 167 -19.23 27.61 11.98
CA GLU A 167 -19.26 26.31 11.30
C GLU A 167 -19.14 25.30 12.43
N GLU A 168 -20.27 24.66 12.80
CA GLU A 168 -20.25 23.49 13.68
C GLU A 168 -19.24 22.49 13.09
N GLU A 169 -18.15 22.21 13.82
CA GLU A 169 -17.16 21.21 13.37
C GLU A 169 -17.86 19.87 13.18
N GLU A 170 -17.68 19.26 12.00
CA GLU A 170 -18.23 17.94 11.72
C GLU A 170 -17.82 16.96 12.82
N PRO A 171 -18.73 16.11 13.36
CA PRO A 171 -18.40 15.11 14.36
C PRO A 171 -17.22 14.22 13.90
N PHE A 172 -16.36 13.81 14.84
CA PHE A 172 -15.20 12.97 14.51
C PHE A 172 -15.58 11.67 13.79
N SER A 173 -16.77 11.13 14.05
CA SER A 173 -17.33 9.97 13.33
C SER A 173 -17.51 10.24 11.84
N VAL A 174 -17.98 11.43 11.46
CA VAL A 174 -18.15 11.83 10.06
C VAL A 174 -16.78 12.11 9.42
N GLN A 175 -15.91 12.83 10.14
CA GLN A 175 -14.57 13.12 9.64
C GLN A 175 -13.79 11.83 9.36
N ILE A 176 -13.82 10.85 10.27
CA ILE A 176 -13.11 9.58 10.05
C ILE A 176 -13.76 8.75 8.96
N ALA A 177 -15.09 8.73 8.84
CA ALA A 177 -15.78 8.05 7.75
C ALA A 177 -15.36 8.63 6.38
N ASN A 178 -15.27 9.97 6.27
CA ASN A 178 -14.77 10.65 5.06
C ASN A 178 -13.34 10.23 4.68
N VAL A 179 -12.51 9.83 5.65
CA VAL A 179 -11.12 9.41 5.41
C VAL A 179 -11.03 7.92 5.05
N VAL A 180 -11.67 7.04 5.82
CA VAL A 180 -11.49 5.58 5.68
C VAL A 180 -12.49 4.93 4.73
N THR A 181 -13.69 5.49 4.64
CA THR A 181 -14.78 5.02 3.78
C THR A 181 -15.43 6.18 3.01
N PRO A 182 -14.70 6.87 2.11
CA PRO A 182 -15.13 8.15 1.52
C PRO A 182 -16.42 8.12 0.69
N LEU A 183 -16.99 6.96 0.44
CA LEU A 183 -18.29 6.77 -0.21
C LEU A 183 -19.39 6.29 0.76
N TRP A 184 -19.18 6.42 2.07
CA TRP A 184 -20.07 5.91 3.12
C TRP A 184 -21.52 6.43 3.00
N ASN A 185 -21.68 7.66 2.50
CA ASN A 185 -22.97 8.33 2.30
C ASN A 185 -23.53 8.23 0.86
N VAL A 186 -22.85 7.46 -0.01
CA VAL A 186 -23.28 7.25 -1.40
C VAL A 186 -24.06 5.94 -1.51
N PRO A 187 -25.23 5.89 -2.17
CA PRO A 187 -25.96 4.64 -2.41
C PRO A 187 -25.06 3.59 -3.08
N TYR A 188 -25.19 2.32 -2.67
CA TYR A 188 -24.26 1.27 -3.09
C TYR A 188 -24.24 1.05 -4.61
N GLU A 189 -25.39 1.11 -5.26
CA GLU A 189 -25.47 1.02 -6.73
C GLU A 189 -24.67 2.13 -7.44
N GLU A 190 -24.70 3.33 -6.88
CA GLU A 190 -23.91 4.44 -7.42
C GLU A 190 -22.41 4.25 -7.16
N GLN A 191 -22.03 3.68 -6.02
CA GLN A 191 -20.62 3.29 -5.76
C GLN A 191 -20.13 2.30 -6.82
N LEU A 192 -20.93 1.28 -7.15
CA LEU A 192 -20.62 0.29 -8.19
C LEU A 192 -20.43 0.94 -9.56
N LYS A 193 -21.31 1.85 -9.97
CA LYS A 193 -21.19 2.60 -11.23
C LYS A 193 -19.89 3.40 -11.30
N ARG A 194 -19.53 4.11 -10.22
CA ARG A 194 -18.28 4.87 -10.15
C ARG A 194 -17.06 3.96 -10.27
N LYS A 195 -17.06 2.81 -9.61
CA LYS A 195 -15.98 1.81 -9.67
C LYS A 195 -15.85 1.19 -11.06
N GLU A 196 -16.95 0.83 -11.68
CA GLU A 196 -16.97 0.32 -13.06
C GLU A 196 -16.43 1.36 -14.03
N GLN A 197 -16.79 2.64 -13.88
CA GLN A 197 -16.28 3.73 -14.71
C GLN A 197 -14.75 3.91 -14.57
N GLU A 198 -14.16 3.67 -13.40
CA GLU A 198 -12.71 3.67 -13.23
C GLU A 198 -12.03 2.60 -14.09
N VAL A 199 -12.62 1.40 -14.18
CA VAL A 199 -12.12 0.33 -15.05
C VAL A 199 -12.29 0.69 -16.53
N VAL A 200 -13.40 1.31 -16.92
CA VAL A 200 -13.61 1.85 -18.29
C VAL A 200 -12.48 2.80 -18.68
N VAL A 201 -12.09 3.71 -17.79
CA VAL A 201 -10.98 4.67 -18.04
C VAL A 201 -9.67 3.93 -18.25
N VAL A 202 -9.39 2.89 -17.44
CA VAL A 202 -8.18 2.05 -17.59
C VAL A 202 -8.17 1.34 -18.95
N LEU A 203 -9.28 0.71 -19.36
CA LEU A 203 -9.38 -0.02 -20.63
C LEU A 203 -9.28 0.91 -21.86
N LYS A 204 -9.84 2.11 -21.79
CA LYS A 204 -9.69 3.12 -22.86
C LYS A 204 -8.25 3.62 -22.96
N ARG A 205 -7.57 3.82 -21.83
CA ARG A 205 -6.14 4.17 -21.81
C ARG A 205 -5.30 3.04 -22.39
N LEU A 206 -5.52 1.79 -21.98
CA LEU A 206 -4.83 0.62 -22.52
C LEU A 206 -5.04 0.50 -24.04
N ALA A 207 -6.26 0.73 -24.55
CA ALA A 207 -6.54 0.74 -25.98
C ALA A 207 -5.71 1.80 -26.73
N LYS A 208 -5.49 2.99 -26.14
CA LYS A 208 -4.63 4.01 -26.73
C LYS A 208 -3.17 3.55 -26.76
N GLU A 209 -2.69 2.99 -25.67
CA GLU A 209 -1.29 2.52 -25.53
C GLU A 209 -0.98 1.33 -26.46
N ILE A 210 -1.90 0.37 -26.61
CA ILE A 210 -1.75 -0.73 -27.58
C ILE A 210 -1.62 -0.15 -28.99
N GLY A 211 -2.47 0.81 -29.37
CA GLY A 211 -2.44 1.44 -30.69
C GLY A 211 -1.12 2.18 -30.99
N SER A 212 -0.46 2.72 -29.97
CA SER A 212 0.83 3.39 -30.11
C SER A 212 2.02 2.42 -30.13
N THR A 213 1.97 1.35 -29.32
CA THR A 213 3.11 0.45 -29.08
C THR A 213 3.09 -0.83 -29.92
N ASN A 214 1.95 -1.17 -30.57
CA ASN A 214 1.81 -2.38 -31.40
C ASN A 214 0.96 -2.13 -32.64
N LYS A 215 1.60 -1.71 -33.72
CA LYS A 215 0.92 -1.39 -35.00
C LYS A 215 0.29 -2.62 -35.65
N ALA A 216 0.86 -3.82 -35.45
CA ALA A 216 0.32 -5.05 -36.01
C ALA A 216 -1.05 -5.42 -35.43
N MET A 217 -1.35 -4.97 -34.21
CA MET A 217 -2.65 -5.20 -33.57
C MET A 217 -3.73 -4.16 -33.94
N LEU A 218 -3.43 -3.16 -34.76
CA LEU A 218 -4.39 -2.10 -35.09
C LEU A 218 -5.70 -2.61 -35.71
N PRO A 219 -5.69 -3.54 -36.69
CA PRO A 219 -6.95 -4.04 -37.25
C PRO A 219 -7.86 -4.66 -36.19
N TRP A 220 -7.30 -5.53 -35.35
CA TRP A 220 -8.01 -6.11 -34.20
C TRP A 220 -8.50 -5.02 -33.23
N LEU A 221 -7.61 -4.09 -32.87
CA LEU A 221 -7.93 -3.03 -31.93
C LEU A 221 -9.07 -2.13 -32.40
N PHE A 222 -9.10 -1.78 -33.71
CA PHE A 222 -10.19 -0.98 -34.27
C PHE A 222 -11.53 -1.72 -34.17
N ALA A 223 -11.55 -3.03 -34.45
CA ALA A 223 -12.74 -3.85 -34.28
C ALA A 223 -13.21 -3.85 -32.80
N GLN A 224 -12.28 -4.03 -31.83
CA GLN A 224 -12.62 -3.99 -30.40
C GLN A 224 -13.16 -2.63 -29.98
N LYS A 225 -12.49 -1.52 -30.39
CA LYS A 225 -12.93 -0.14 -30.06
C LYS A 225 -14.32 0.19 -30.62
N GLY A 226 -14.64 -0.31 -31.81
CA GLY A 226 -15.98 -0.16 -32.40
C GLY A 226 -17.05 -0.91 -31.61
N LYS A 227 -16.72 -2.15 -31.17
CA LYS A 227 -17.64 -3.03 -30.44
C LYS A 227 -17.85 -2.61 -28.98
N TYR A 228 -16.79 -2.12 -28.30
CA TYR A 228 -16.76 -1.90 -26.86
C TYR A 228 -16.50 -0.45 -26.46
N ASN A 229 -17.16 0.50 -27.07
CA ASN A 229 -17.13 1.93 -26.70
C ASN A 229 -15.71 2.48 -26.44
N LYS A 230 -14.80 2.30 -27.44
CA LYS A 230 -13.38 2.71 -27.41
C LYS A 230 -12.48 1.93 -26.43
N MET A 231 -12.98 0.91 -25.74
CA MET A 231 -12.16 -0.01 -24.93
C MET A 231 -11.43 -1.04 -25.80
N CYS A 232 -10.39 -1.69 -25.25
CA CYS A 232 -9.61 -2.72 -25.92
C CYS A 232 -10.21 -4.13 -25.84
N CYS A 233 -11.21 -4.35 -24.97
CA CYS A 233 -11.92 -5.61 -24.81
C CYS A 233 -13.29 -5.38 -24.19
N SER A 234 -14.09 -6.45 -24.05
CA SER A 234 -15.34 -6.40 -23.29
C SER A 234 -15.09 -6.10 -21.81
N LEU A 235 -15.99 -5.34 -21.20
CA LEU A 235 -16.10 -5.19 -19.77
C LEU A 235 -17.40 -5.88 -19.33
N GLU A 236 -17.25 -6.91 -18.49
CA GLU A 236 -18.40 -7.55 -17.84
C GLU A 236 -18.91 -6.68 -16.69
N SER A 237 -20.18 -6.81 -16.35
CA SER A 237 -20.77 -6.05 -15.24
C SER A 237 -20.01 -6.28 -13.95
N ILE A 238 -19.85 -5.22 -13.16
CA ILE A 238 -19.17 -5.30 -11.87
C ILE A 238 -19.84 -6.33 -10.96
N ARG A 239 -19.01 -7.17 -10.33
CA ARG A 239 -19.47 -8.11 -9.29
C ARG A 239 -19.55 -7.38 -7.95
N PRO A 240 -20.75 -7.26 -7.35
CA PRO A 240 -20.91 -6.57 -6.07
C PRO A 240 -20.35 -7.39 -4.91
N SER A 241 -20.01 -6.72 -3.80
CA SER A 241 -19.76 -7.39 -2.52
C SER A 241 -21.08 -7.91 -1.93
N PRO A 242 -21.11 -9.16 -1.46
CA PRO A 242 -22.27 -9.69 -0.74
C PRO A 242 -22.54 -9.00 0.61
N THR A 243 -21.54 -8.35 1.18
CA THR A 243 -21.63 -7.59 2.44
C THR A 243 -21.02 -6.22 2.27
N GLN A 244 -21.65 -5.17 2.82
CA GLN A 244 -21.25 -3.78 2.66
C GLN A 244 -20.68 -3.18 3.94
N THR A 245 -20.88 -3.83 5.09
CA THR A 245 -20.44 -3.42 6.41
C THR A 245 -19.70 -4.55 7.10
N GLU A 246 -18.88 -4.23 8.11
CA GLU A 246 -18.11 -5.19 8.92
C GLU A 246 -17.27 -6.17 8.10
N TYR A 247 -16.92 -5.76 6.90
CA TYR A 247 -16.29 -6.63 5.92
C TYR A 247 -14.77 -6.75 6.09
N ARG A 248 -14.14 -5.83 6.84
CA ARG A 248 -12.69 -5.80 6.94
C ARG A 248 -12.18 -6.72 8.04
N ASN A 249 -11.46 -7.75 7.64
CA ASN A 249 -10.95 -8.80 8.54
C ASN A 249 -9.50 -8.60 9.00
N LYS A 250 -8.76 -7.65 8.40
CA LYS A 250 -7.47 -7.18 8.91
C LYS A 250 -7.50 -5.67 9.02
N CYS A 251 -7.35 -5.15 10.21
CA CYS A 251 -7.27 -3.72 10.48
C CYS A 251 -5.95 -3.40 11.16
N GLU A 252 -5.30 -2.34 10.69
CA GLU A 252 -4.09 -1.78 11.27
C GLU A 252 -4.47 -0.44 11.89
N PHE A 253 -4.42 -0.39 13.21
CA PHE A 253 -4.78 0.78 14.00
C PHE A 253 -3.52 1.46 14.52
N LEU A 254 -3.46 2.76 14.39
CA LEU A 254 -2.42 3.56 15.03
C LEU A 254 -2.74 3.73 16.52
N ILE A 255 -1.69 3.77 17.35
CA ILE A 255 -1.79 4.13 18.76
C ILE A 255 -1.18 5.52 18.91
N SER A 256 -2.00 6.50 19.29
CA SER A 256 -1.57 7.90 19.42
C SER A 256 -2.52 8.67 20.33
N MET A 257 -2.34 9.99 20.41
CA MET A 257 -3.29 10.87 21.06
C MET A 257 -4.62 10.88 20.29
N GLY A 258 -5.73 10.85 20.99
CA GLY A 258 -7.07 10.97 20.41
C GLY A 258 -7.34 12.37 19.86
N ALA A 259 -8.24 12.47 18.89
CA ALA A 259 -8.73 13.76 18.40
C ALA A 259 -9.51 14.55 19.46
N ASP A 260 -10.03 13.84 20.44
CA ASP A 260 -10.70 14.33 21.65
C ASP A 260 -9.73 14.71 22.79
N GLY A 261 -8.42 14.55 22.58
CA GLY A 261 -7.38 14.80 23.58
C GLY A 261 -7.10 13.62 24.52
N GLU A 262 -7.80 12.50 24.39
CA GLU A 262 -7.57 11.30 25.19
C GLU A 262 -6.24 10.62 24.86
N ASP A 263 -5.43 10.33 25.88
CA ASP A 263 -4.16 9.63 25.71
C ASP A 263 -4.37 8.15 25.30
N LYS A 264 -3.38 7.61 24.56
CA LYS A 264 -3.33 6.19 24.16
C LYS A 264 -4.62 5.72 23.46
N THR A 265 -5.12 6.53 22.52
CA THR A 265 -6.26 6.15 21.68
C THR A 265 -5.80 5.25 20.54
N ILE A 266 -6.53 4.16 20.33
CA ILE A 266 -6.28 3.19 19.25
C ILE A 266 -7.32 3.37 18.16
N GLY A 267 -6.88 3.67 16.94
CA GLY A 267 -7.83 3.88 15.84
C GLY A 267 -7.19 4.32 14.53
N PHE A 268 -7.96 5.02 13.74
CA PHE A 268 -7.54 5.53 12.43
C PHE A 268 -7.13 7.00 12.51
N ARG A 269 -6.15 7.37 11.71
CA ARG A 269 -5.67 8.75 11.62
C ARG A 269 -6.67 9.62 10.86
N LEU A 270 -6.99 10.80 11.39
CA LEU A 270 -7.89 11.78 10.75
C LEU A 270 -7.30 12.42 9.49
N GLY A 271 -5.99 12.61 9.41
CA GLY A 271 -5.35 13.28 8.29
C GLY A 271 -4.20 12.51 7.66
N LYS A 272 -3.73 13.00 6.50
CA LYS A 272 -2.52 12.48 5.87
C LYS A 272 -1.29 13.00 6.61
N TYR A 273 -0.28 12.15 6.79
CA TYR A 273 0.99 12.48 7.47
C TYR A 273 1.75 13.70 6.89
N LYS A 274 1.39 14.17 5.69
CA LYS A 274 2.05 15.30 5.00
C LYS A 274 1.38 16.67 5.23
N GLY A 275 0.57 16.83 6.22
CA GLY A 275 -0.08 18.11 6.48
C GLY A 275 -1.40 17.98 7.24
N GLY A 276 -1.63 16.83 7.86
CA GLY A 276 -2.77 16.61 8.72
C GLY A 276 -2.35 16.31 10.15
N SER A 277 -3.30 16.41 11.04
CA SER A 277 -3.17 16.04 12.44
C SER A 277 -2.69 14.60 12.60
N CYS A 278 -1.80 14.32 13.55
CA CYS A 278 -1.50 12.97 14.02
C CYS A 278 -2.62 12.38 14.88
N ALA A 279 -3.67 13.15 15.13
CA ALA A 279 -4.81 12.74 15.94
C ALA A 279 -5.49 11.48 15.39
N VAL A 280 -5.91 10.63 16.30
CA VAL A 280 -6.52 9.33 16.02
C VAL A 280 -7.96 9.32 16.50
N VAL A 281 -8.84 8.68 15.74
CA VAL A 281 -10.23 8.43 16.15
C VAL A 281 -10.45 6.92 16.24
N GLY A 282 -11.02 6.46 17.33
CA GLY A 282 -11.35 5.06 17.56
C GLY A 282 -12.30 4.50 16.49
N PRO A 283 -12.28 3.18 16.24
CA PRO A 283 -13.07 2.57 15.18
C PRO A 283 -14.55 2.38 15.50
N GLY A 284 -15.04 2.84 16.65
CA GLY A 284 -16.41 2.60 17.13
C GLY A 284 -17.50 2.84 16.09
N GLU A 285 -17.46 4.00 15.45
CA GLU A 285 -18.46 4.43 14.46
C GLU A 285 -18.13 4.02 13.01
N THR A 286 -17.03 3.32 12.77
CA THR A 286 -16.65 2.91 11.41
C THR A 286 -17.44 1.68 10.97
N SER A 287 -18.11 1.76 9.83
CA SER A 287 -19.02 0.72 9.32
C SER A 287 -18.30 -0.53 8.80
N HIS A 288 -17.06 -0.39 8.28
CA HIS A 288 -16.32 -1.46 7.63
C HIS A 288 -15.56 -2.38 8.59
N VAL A 289 -15.34 -1.95 9.85
CA VAL A 289 -14.63 -2.72 10.88
C VAL A 289 -15.61 -3.63 11.61
N SER A 290 -15.26 -4.91 11.77
CA SER A 290 -16.12 -5.89 12.44
C SER A 290 -16.30 -5.58 13.95
N ALA A 291 -17.42 -6.02 14.51
CA ALA A 291 -17.70 -5.88 15.93
C ALA A 291 -16.64 -6.56 16.81
N GLU A 292 -16.12 -7.72 16.36
CA GLU A 292 -15.03 -8.43 17.02
C GLU A 292 -13.75 -7.58 17.08
N ALA A 293 -13.35 -6.97 15.96
CA ALA A 293 -12.16 -6.12 15.93
C ALA A 293 -12.33 -4.87 16.80
N LYS A 294 -13.50 -4.24 16.80
CA LYS A 294 -13.82 -3.10 17.69
C LYS A 294 -13.70 -3.46 19.16
N ARG A 295 -14.18 -4.65 19.56
CA ARG A 295 -14.08 -5.17 20.93
C ARG A 295 -12.62 -5.39 21.33
N VAL A 296 -11.83 -6.03 20.48
CA VAL A 296 -10.38 -6.22 20.71
C VAL A 296 -9.68 -4.88 20.90
N VAL A 297 -9.97 -3.90 20.04
CA VAL A 297 -9.40 -2.55 20.14
C VAL A 297 -9.77 -1.88 21.46
N SER A 298 -11.04 -1.94 21.84
CA SER A 298 -11.52 -1.37 23.11
C SER A 298 -10.79 -1.95 24.31
N GLU A 299 -10.69 -3.28 24.38
CA GLU A 299 -10.00 -3.95 25.51
C GLU A 299 -8.49 -3.69 25.49
N PHE A 300 -7.87 -3.67 24.31
CA PHE A 300 -6.46 -3.35 24.19
C PHE A 300 -6.15 -1.90 24.61
N GLN A 301 -7.04 -0.97 24.28
CA GLN A 301 -6.93 0.43 24.70
C GLN A 301 -7.03 0.58 26.21
N LYS A 302 -7.95 -0.14 26.89
CA LYS A 302 -8.01 -0.18 28.34
C LYS A 302 -6.69 -0.67 28.92
N PHE A 303 -6.16 -1.79 28.42
CA PHE A 303 -4.89 -2.34 28.87
C PHE A 303 -3.73 -1.35 28.76
N ILE A 304 -3.49 -0.76 27.59
CA ILE A 304 -2.34 0.14 27.39
C ILE A 304 -2.43 1.39 28.26
N ARG A 305 -3.65 1.86 28.59
CA ARG A 305 -3.88 2.99 29.50
C ARG A 305 -3.44 2.69 30.94
N THR A 306 -3.43 1.43 31.37
CA THR A 306 -2.89 1.04 32.68
C THR A 306 -1.35 1.00 32.71
N THR A 307 -0.69 1.03 31.56
CA THR A 307 0.78 0.95 31.47
C THR A 307 1.43 2.33 31.56
N PRO A 308 2.67 2.44 32.09
CA PRO A 308 3.38 3.71 32.18
C PRO A 308 3.96 4.17 30.82
N TYR A 309 3.86 3.35 29.79
CA TYR A 309 4.50 3.58 28.49
C TYR A 309 3.69 4.54 27.62
N SER A 310 4.34 5.59 27.11
CA SER A 310 3.73 6.59 26.25
C SER A 310 3.49 6.10 24.81
N VAL A 311 2.70 6.84 24.05
CA VAL A 311 2.53 6.62 22.61
C VAL A 311 3.79 7.02 21.85
N TYR A 312 4.08 6.33 20.75
CA TYR A 312 5.23 6.62 19.90
C TYR A 312 4.97 7.83 19.00
N SER A 313 5.88 8.78 19.03
CA SER A 313 5.90 9.91 18.10
C SER A 313 6.84 9.63 16.92
N PRO A 314 6.35 9.54 15.68
CA PRO A 314 7.19 9.39 14.51
C PRO A 314 7.99 10.67 14.17
N GLU A 315 7.77 11.76 14.87
CA GLU A 315 8.46 13.05 14.70
C GLU A 315 9.71 13.13 15.55
N THR A 316 9.59 12.76 16.83
CA THR A 316 10.70 12.73 17.79
C THR A 316 11.40 11.38 17.86
N TYR A 317 10.76 10.30 17.36
CA TYR A 317 11.15 8.90 17.53
C TYR A 317 11.11 8.41 18.98
N GLU A 318 10.45 9.15 19.86
CA GLU A 318 10.26 8.82 21.27
C GLU A 318 8.93 8.14 21.52
N GLY A 319 8.81 7.50 22.69
CA GLY A 319 7.62 6.74 23.07
C GLY A 319 7.65 5.28 22.60
N HIS A 320 6.65 4.52 22.99
CA HIS A 320 6.67 3.07 22.98
C HIS A 320 5.56 2.45 22.12
N TRP A 321 4.28 2.71 22.40
CA TRP A 321 3.15 2.10 21.71
C TRP A 321 2.99 2.71 20.32
N LYS A 322 3.02 1.84 19.27
CA LYS A 322 3.02 2.30 17.86
C LYS A 322 1.74 1.96 17.12
N GLN A 323 1.38 0.69 17.13
CA GLN A 323 0.34 0.14 16.27
C GLN A 323 -0.26 -1.11 16.90
N LEU A 324 -1.53 -1.33 16.66
CA LEU A 324 -2.21 -2.61 16.89
C LEU A 324 -2.76 -3.12 15.56
N THR A 325 -2.37 -4.34 15.18
CA THR A 325 -3.01 -5.05 14.07
C THR A 325 -3.98 -6.07 14.63
N VAL A 326 -5.22 -6.01 14.18
CA VAL A 326 -6.25 -6.99 14.55
C VAL A 326 -6.68 -7.74 13.30
N ARG A 327 -6.69 -9.06 13.38
CA ARG A 327 -7.26 -9.97 12.38
C ARG A 327 -8.41 -10.76 12.97
N THR A 328 -9.51 -10.83 12.24
CA THR A 328 -10.69 -11.61 12.63
C THR A 328 -11.03 -12.61 11.56
N THR A 329 -11.68 -13.72 11.92
CA THR A 329 -12.08 -14.76 10.98
C THR A 329 -13.58 -15.06 11.11
N ARG A 330 -14.17 -15.67 10.08
CA ARG A 330 -15.54 -16.19 10.09
C ARG A 330 -15.74 -17.22 11.20
N THR A 331 -14.69 -17.95 11.56
CA THR A 331 -14.68 -18.93 12.63
C THR A 331 -14.63 -18.32 14.03
N LYS A 332 -14.84 -16.98 14.15
CA LYS A 332 -14.86 -16.23 15.40
C LYS A 332 -13.52 -16.22 16.16
N GLN A 333 -12.42 -16.42 15.47
CA GLN A 333 -11.08 -16.25 16.02
C GLN A 333 -10.58 -14.83 15.78
N ALA A 334 -9.81 -14.31 16.73
CA ALA A 334 -9.18 -13.00 16.61
C ALA A 334 -7.70 -13.06 16.99
N MET A 335 -6.85 -12.52 16.12
CA MET A 335 -5.43 -12.32 16.37
C MET A 335 -5.16 -10.84 16.59
N ALA A 336 -4.48 -10.52 17.69
CA ALA A 336 -3.99 -9.18 17.99
C ALA A 336 -2.45 -9.16 17.97
N VAL A 337 -1.87 -8.25 17.20
CA VAL A 337 -0.42 -8.06 17.09
C VAL A 337 -0.08 -6.63 17.51
N ALA A 338 0.61 -6.50 18.64
CA ALA A 338 0.99 -5.22 19.23
C ALA A 338 2.42 -4.83 18.83
N PHE A 339 2.59 -3.65 18.26
CA PHE A 339 3.90 -3.10 17.87
C PHE A 339 4.37 -2.10 18.93
N PHE A 340 5.52 -2.39 19.50
CA PHE A 340 6.09 -1.65 20.62
C PHE A 340 7.56 -1.27 20.33
N ASN A 341 7.90 -0.02 20.58
CA ASN A 341 9.27 0.45 20.50
C ASN A 341 9.92 0.36 21.90
N PRO A 342 10.87 -0.53 22.12
CA PRO A 342 11.45 -0.72 23.43
C PRO A 342 12.29 0.47 23.90
N GLN A 343 12.72 1.37 23.01
CA GLN A 343 13.60 2.49 23.36
C GLN A 343 14.86 2.01 24.12
N LYS A 344 14.99 2.45 25.36
CA LYS A 344 16.08 2.11 26.29
C LYS A 344 15.64 1.15 27.40
N LEU A 345 14.47 0.52 27.26
CA LEU A 345 13.99 -0.44 28.24
C LEU A 345 14.87 -1.69 28.21
N GLU A 346 15.18 -2.20 29.39
CA GLU A 346 15.88 -3.47 29.54
C GLU A 346 14.97 -4.65 29.18
N ALA A 347 15.56 -5.81 28.92
CA ALA A 347 14.81 -6.98 28.48
C ALA A 347 13.77 -7.42 29.51
N GLU A 348 14.11 -7.32 30.80
CA GLU A 348 13.27 -7.66 31.95
C GLU A 348 12.02 -6.79 32.02
N GLU A 349 12.11 -5.50 31.71
CA GLU A 349 10.97 -4.58 31.71
C GLU A 349 10.00 -4.92 30.57
N VAL A 350 10.52 -5.26 29.39
CA VAL A 350 9.71 -5.68 28.24
C VAL A 350 9.06 -7.04 28.52
N ASP A 351 9.75 -7.96 29.18
CA ASP A 351 9.21 -9.27 29.56
C ASP A 351 8.15 -9.17 30.68
N ALA A 352 8.32 -8.23 31.62
CA ALA A 352 7.29 -7.88 32.61
C ALA A 352 6.02 -7.31 31.93
N LEU A 353 6.18 -6.44 30.92
CA LEU A 353 5.06 -5.92 30.12
C LEU A 353 4.32 -7.06 29.40
N LYS A 354 5.05 -7.97 28.72
CA LYS A 354 4.45 -9.12 28.04
C LYS A 354 3.70 -10.03 29.02
N SER A 355 4.27 -10.26 30.21
CA SER A 355 3.63 -11.05 31.28
C SER A 355 2.35 -10.38 31.78
N SER A 356 2.37 -9.07 31.98
CA SER A 356 1.17 -8.30 32.34
C SER A 356 0.10 -8.36 31.25
N MET A 357 0.50 -8.21 29.98
CA MET A 357 -0.39 -8.33 28.82
C MET A 357 -1.01 -9.72 28.73
N LYS A 358 -0.19 -10.78 28.90
CA LYS A 358 -0.69 -12.15 28.95
C LYS A 358 -1.74 -12.30 30.04
N LYS A 359 -1.42 -11.91 31.27
CA LYS A 359 -2.35 -12.02 32.42
C LYS A 359 -3.65 -11.26 32.17
N TYR A 360 -3.58 -10.05 31.61
CA TYR A 360 -4.77 -9.25 31.32
C TYR A 360 -5.72 -9.95 30.34
N PHE A 361 -5.20 -10.51 29.25
CA PHE A 361 -6.00 -11.12 28.19
C PHE A 361 -6.38 -12.60 28.46
N THR A 362 -5.72 -13.30 29.39
CA THR A 362 -6.06 -14.70 29.73
C THR A 362 -6.85 -14.86 31.01
N GLU A 363 -6.60 -14.02 32.00
CA GLU A 363 -7.15 -14.15 33.34
C GLU A 363 -7.89 -12.89 33.85
N GLY A 364 -7.52 -11.71 33.29
CA GLY A 364 -8.04 -10.41 33.66
C GLY A 364 -9.28 -9.99 32.90
N GLU A 365 -9.54 -8.67 32.88
CA GLU A 365 -10.71 -8.06 32.24
C GLU A 365 -10.74 -8.29 30.72
N GLY A 366 -9.58 -8.41 30.09
CA GLY A 366 -9.46 -8.63 28.65
C GLY A 366 -9.78 -10.04 28.17
N LYS A 367 -10.03 -11.02 29.06
CA LYS A 367 -10.31 -12.43 28.70
C LYS A 367 -11.52 -12.58 27.77
N ASP A 368 -12.52 -11.72 27.92
CA ASP A 368 -13.75 -11.74 27.14
C ASP A 368 -13.66 -10.89 25.84
N SER A 369 -12.46 -10.38 25.51
CA SER A 369 -12.20 -9.62 24.26
C SER A 369 -12.40 -10.44 22.99
N GLY A 370 -12.29 -11.77 23.10
CA GLY A 370 -12.31 -12.71 21.98
C GLY A 370 -10.95 -12.92 21.31
N VAL A 371 -9.87 -12.41 21.88
CA VAL A 371 -8.51 -12.65 21.37
C VAL A 371 -8.13 -14.11 21.60
N THR A 372 -7.91 -14.85 20.51
CA THR A 372 -7.48 -16.25 20.51
C THR A 372 -5.98 -16.40 20.24
N SER A 373 -5.33 -15.35 19.75
CA SER A 373 -3.91 -15.31 19.39
C SER A 373 -3.36 -13.92 19.65
N LEU A 374 -2.39 -13.80 20.57
CA LEU A 374 -1.84 -12.53 21.02
C LEU A 374 -0.35 -12.48 20.78
N TYR A 375 0.10 -11.53 19.97
CA TYR A 375 1.47 -11.33 19.60
C TYR A 375 2.02 -9.98 20.03
N PHE A 376 3.33 -9.96 20.26
CA PHE A 376 4.11 -8.77 20.56
C PHE A 376 5.27 -8.64 19.57
N VAL A 377 5.46 -7.45 19.00
CA VAL A 377 6.53 -7.14 18.05
C VAL A 377 7.37 -6.02 18.61
N ARG A 378 8.67 -6.26 18.78
CA ARG A 378 9.65 -5.22 19.11
C ARG A 378 10.03 -4.48 17.84
N GLU A 379 9.57 -3.26 17.70
CA GLU A 379 9.88 -2.40 16.54
C GLU A 379 10.66 -1.16 16.98
N GLY A 380 11.98 -1.27 17.05
CA GLY A 380 12.88 -0.16 17.32
C GLY A 380 13.09 0.73 16.09
N GLN A 381 14.28 1.33 15.99
CA GLN A 381 14.68 2.09 14.81
C GLN A 381 14.83 1.14 13.61
N ARG A 382 14.07 1.36 12.55
CA ARG A 382 14.02 0.45 11.40
C ARG A 382 15.34 0.42 10.65
N THR A 383 15.88 -0.77 10.49
CA THR A 383 17.01 -1.07 9.58
C THR A 383 16.51 -1.60 8.23
N SER A 384 15.32 -2.20 8.18
CA SER A 384 14.64 -2.68 6.99
C SER A 384 13.29 -1.95 6.76
N PRO A 385 12.90 -1.67 5.51
CA PRO A 385 11.59 -1.11 5.19
C PRO A 385 10.42 -2.09 5.40
N ASN A 386 10.69 -3.40 5.50
CA ASN A 386 9.67 -4.44 5.58
C ASN A 386 9.32 -4.76 7.03
N LEU A 387 8.05 -4.67 7.39
CA LEU A 387 7.53 -5.11 8.70
C LEU A 387 7.59 -6.64 8.88
N GLU A 388 7.61 -7.36 7.77
CA GLU A 388 7.67 -8.84 7.72
C GLU A 388 9.00 -9.40 8.21
N ASP A 389 10.05 -8.57 8.27
CA ASP A 389 11.37 -8.97 8.79
C ASP A 389 11.46 -8.92 10.34
N LEU A 390 10.41 -8.43 11.03
CA LEU A 390 10.39 -8.29 12.48
C LEU A 390 9.84 -9.56 13.16
N PRO A 391 10.57 -10.15 14.13
CA PRO A 391 10.07 -11.31 14.86
C PRO A 391 8.75 -11.01 15.58
N CYS A 392 7.75 -11.87 15.40
CA CYS A 392 6.51 -11.87 16.16
C CYS A 392 6.62 -12.84 17.32
N GLU A 393 6.59 -12.34 18.56
CA GLU A 393 6.63 -13.13 19.76
C GLU A 393 5.22 -13.49 20.21
N LEU A 394 4.88 -14.78 20.28
CA LEU A 394 3.59 -15.24 20.81
C LEU A 394 3.55 -15.02 22.33
N VAL A 395 2.61 -14.20 22.78
CA VAL A 395 2.42 -13.87 24.18
C VAL A 395 1.40 -14.80 24.84
N ALA A 396 0.28 -15.09 24.14
CA ALA A 396 -0.78 -15.95 24.64
C ALA A 396 -1.62 -16.52 23.49
N GLY A 397 -2.27 -17.64 23.75
CA GLY A 397 -3.21 -18.31 22.84
C GLY A 397 -2.53 -19.12 21.75
N GLU A 398 -3.22 -19.27 20.62
CA GLU A 398 -2.79 -20.08 19.50
C GLU A 398 -1.78 -19.33 18.61
N SER A 399 -0.87 -20.07 17.95
CA SER A 399 0.13 -19.49 17.04
C SER A 399 -0.44 -19.05 15.70
N SER A 400 -1.69 -19.34 15.40
CA SER A 400 -2.35 -18.99 14.16
C SER A 400 -3.86 -18.98 14.33
N ILE A 401 -4.55 -18.28 13.45
CA ILE A 401 -6.01 -18.34 13.32
C ILE A 401 -6.39 -19.04 12.03
N TYR A 402 -7.62 -19.51 11.93
CA TYR A 402 -8.09 -20.27 10.79
C TYR A 402 -9.30 -19.60 10.15
N GLU A 403 -9.28 -19.62 8.82
CA GLU A 403 -10.36 -19.12 7.99
C GLU A 403 -10.94 -20.21 7.10
N GLU A 404 -12.21 -20.09 6.76
CA GLU A 404 -12.89 -20.97 5.80
C GLU A 404 -13.27 -20.17 4.55
N LEU A 405 -12.86 -20.65 3.38
CA LEU A 405 -13.11 -20.03 2.09
C LEU A 405 -13.39 -21.10 1.05
N LEU A 406 -14.51 -21.01 0.31
CA LEU A 406 -14.93 -22.00 -0.70
C LEU A 406 -14.92 -23.45 -0.16
N GLY A 407 -15.28 -23.65 1.11
CA GLY A 407 -15.27 -24.94 1.78
C GLY A 407 -13.87 -25.50 2.09
N LEU A 408 -12.85 -24.68 2.00
CA LEU A 408 -11.46 -25.01 2.32
C LEU A 408 -11.01 -24.25 3.57
N LYS A 409 -10.16 -24.88 4.40
CA LYS A 409 -9.64 -24.30 5.63
C LYS A 409 -8.24 -23.72 5.41
N PHE A 410 -8.04 -22.47 5.82
CA PHE A 410 -6.79 -21.75 5.69
C PHE A 410 -6.24 -21.30 7.04
N ARG A 411 -5.00 -21.69 7.32
CA ARG A 411 -4.21 -21.17 8.44
C ARG A 411 -3.65 -19.79 8.08
N ILE A 412 -3.66 -18.88 9.06
CA ILE A 412 -3.16 -17.52 8.94
C ILE A 412 -2.20 -17.25 10.08
N SER A 413 -0.94 -17.04 9.79
CA SER A 413 0.11 -16.61 10.72
C SER A 413 0.21 -15.07 10.80
N PRO A 414 0.89 -14.49 11.82
CA PRO A 414 0.90 -13.04 12.02
C PRO A 414 1.45 -12.22 10.85
N HIS A 415 2.50 -12.69 10.18
CA HIS A 415 3.09 -12.01 9.03
C HIS A 415 2.48 -12.40 7.69
N SER A 416 1.81 -13.56 7.60
CA SER A 416 1.31 -14.00 6.32
C SER A 416 0.33 -13.01 5.71
N PHE A 417 0.56 -12.66 4.45
CA PHE A 417 -0.40 -11.93 3.64
C PHE A 417 -1.47 -12.90 3.17
N PHE A 418 -2.50 -13.01 3.94
CA PHE A 418 -3.77 -13.57 3.48
C PHE A 418 -4.51 -12.41 2.82
N GLN A 419 -5.24 -12.61 1.71
CA GLN A 419 -6.10 -11.57 1.09
C GLN A 419 -7.08 -10.99 2.15
N SER A 420 -6.45 -10.45 3.20
CA SER A 420 -7.05 -10.13 4.51
C SER A 420 -7.70 -8.76 4.53
N PHE A 421 -7.79 -8.12 3.36
CA PHE A 421 -8.55 -6.88 3.24
C PHE A 421 -10.02 -7.12 2.90
N PHE A 422 -10.42 -8.39 2.68
CA PHE A 422 -11.70 -8.70 2.06
C PHE A 422 -12.58 -9.54 2.97
N VAL A 423 -13.83 -9.24 2.92
CA VAL A 423 -14.88 -10.15 3.39
C VAL A 423 -14.74 -11.46 2.64
N PHE A 424 -14.80 -12.52 3.37
CA PHE A 424 -14.75 -13.90 2.88
C PHE A 424 -15.64 -14.14 1.66
N TYR A 425 -16.84 -13.59 1.67
CA TYR A 425 -17.80 -13.69 0.56
C TYR A 425 -17.34 -12.96 -0.71
N SER A 426 -16.68 -11.80 -0.59
CA SER A 426 -16.18 -11.07 -1.76
C SER A 426 -14.93 -11.69 -2.35
N ALA A 427 -14.05 -12.29 -1.51
CA ALA A 427 -12.92 -13.10 -1.99
C ALA A 427 -13.41 -14.35 -2.74
N GLU A 428 -14.48 -15.01 -2.27
CA GLU A 428 -15.12 -16.12 -2.97
C GLU A 428 -15.65 -15.71 -4.35
N VAL A 429 -16.25 -14.52 -4.47
CA VAL A 429 -16.68 -13.94 -5.75
C VAL A 429 -15.49 -13.75 -6.69
N LEU A 430 -14.39 -13.16 -6.19
CA LEU A 430 -13.17 -12.95 -6.96
C LEU A 430 -12.57 -14.27 -7.44
N TYR A 431 -12.37 -15.23 -6.54
CA TYR A 431 -11.70 -16.51 -6.85
C TYR A 431 -12.56 -17.38 -7.75
N SER A 432 -13.89 -17.34 -7.61
CA SER A 432 -14.80 -17.99 -8.54
C SER A 432 -14.67 -17.41 -9.95
N ALA A 433 -14.62 -16.08 -10.08
CA ALA A 433 -14.42 -15.41 -11.37
C ALA A 433 -13.05 -15.75 -11.98
N VAL A 434 -11.98 -15.77 -11.19
CA VAL A 434 -10.65 -16.21 -11.65
C VAL A 434 -10.70 -17.64 -12.17
N GLY A 435 -11.35 -18.55 -11.44
CA GLY A 435 -11.49 -19.95 -11.83
C GLY A 435 -12.34 -20.16 -13.09
N GLU A 436 -13.39 -19.35 -13.29
CA GLU A 436 -14.20 -19.34 -14.52
C GLU A 436 -13.37 -18.88 -15.73
N TRP A 437 -12.51 -17.87 -15.54
CA TRP A 437 -11.75 -17.26 -16.62
C TRP A 437 -10.47 -18.01 -16.97
N ALA A 438 -9.91 -18.75 -16.04
CA ALA A 438 -8.70 -19.52 -16.25
C ALA A 438 -8.89 -20.69 -17.23
N GLN A 439 -10.15 -21.13 -17.51
CA GLN A 439 -10.53 -22.22 -18.44
C GLN A 439 -9.69 -23.49 -18.19
N LEU A 440 -9.76 -23.97 -16.96
CA LEU A 440 -8.94 -25.06 -16.45
C LEU A 440 -9.57 -26.43 -16.74
N ASP A 441 -8.71 -27.39 -16.99
CA ASP A 441 -9.03 -28.80 -17.12
C ASP A 441 -8.04 -29.68 -16.31
N GLN A 442 -8.23 -30.98 -16.32
CA GLN A 442 -7.41 -31.95 -15.55
C GLN A 442 -5.95 -32.04 -16.03
N ASP A 443 -5.64 -31.52 -17.22
CA ASP A 443 -4.28 -31.49 -17.78
C ASP A 443 -3.60 -30.12 -17.57
N SER A 444 -4.33 -29.14 -17.05
CA SER A 444 -3.85 -27.79 -16.85
C SER A 444 -2.84 -27.72 -15.72
N THR A 445 -1.82 -26.86 -15.90
CA THR A 445 -0.92 -26.42 -14.84
C THR A 445 -1.19 -24.93 -14.55
N VAL A 446 -1.46 -24.61 -13.30
CA VAL A 446 -1.66 -23.23 -12.82
C VAL A 446 -0.38 -22.70 -12.18
N LEU A 447 0.05 -21.53 -12.61
CA LEU A 447 1.09 -20.75 -11.96
C LEU A 447 0.41 -19.62 -11.16
N ASP A 448 0.48 -19.70 -9.83
CA ASP A 448 -0.09 -18.70 -8.92
C ASP A 448 1.05 -17.80 -8.42
N VAL A 449 1.17 -16.58 -9.01
CA VAL A 449 2.29 -15.67 -8.78
C VAL A 449 1.87 -14.59 -7.79
N CYS A 450 2.65 -14.42 -6.74
CA CYS A 450 2.33 -13.66 -5.52
C CYS A 450 1.17 -14.34 -4.77
N CYS A 451 1.31 -15.65 -4.52
CA CYS A 451 0.20 -16.49 -4.06
C CYS A 451 -0.20 -16.30 -2.60
N GLY A 452 0.60 -15.56 -1.79
CA GLY A 452 0.37 -15.42 -0.36
C GLY A 452 0.31 -16.79 0.33
N THR A 453 -0.75 -17.05 1.09
CA THR A 453 -1.02 -18.34 1.75
C THR A 453 -1.60 -19.40 0.81
N GLY A 454 -1.50 -19.18 -0.52
CA GLY A 454 -1.91 -20.13 -1.56
C GLY A 454 -3.42 -20.14 -1.85
N THR A 455 -4.16 -19.14 -1.45
CA THR A 455 -5.63 -19.16 -1.48
C THR A 455 -6.24 -19.37 -2.86
N ILE A 456 -5.74 -18.67 -3.88
CA ILE A 456 -6.22 -18.82 -5.26
C ILE A 456 -5.86 -20.20 -5.79
N GLY A 457 -4.58 -20.56 -5.76
CA GLY A 457 -4.09 -21.84 -6.29
C GLY A 457 -4.73 -23.04 -5.62
N ILE A 458 -4.83 -23.05 -4.28
CA ILE A 458 -5.46 -24.12 -3.49
C ILE A 458 -6.95 -24.26 -3.84
N SER A 459 -7.67 -23.15 -4.03
CA SER A 459 -9.09 -23.20 -4.42
C SER A 459 -9.33 -23.84 -5.80
N LEU A 460 -8.32 -23.81 -6.66
CA LEU A 460 -8.37 -24.37 -8.02
C LEU A 460 -7.76 -25.77 -8.13
N ALA A 461 -7.03 -26.23 -7.11
CA ALA A 461 -6.19 -27.44 -7.19
C ALA A 461 -6.95 -28.70 -7.58
N LYS A 462 -8.20 -28.88 -7.13
CA LYS A 462 -9.03 -30.04 -7.48
C LYS A 462 -9.44 -30.11 -8.97
N ARG A 463 -9.28 -29.00 -9.70
CA ARG A 463 -9.69 -28.85 -11.10
C ARG A 463 -8.55 -29.03 -12.11
N VAL A 464 -7.31 -29.19 -11.61
CA VAL A 464 -6.10 -29.11 -12.43
C VAL A 464 -5.12 -30.23 -12.09
N LYS A 465 -4.19 -30.48 -13.02
CA LYS A 465 -3.09 -31.43 -12.83
C LYS A 465 -2.11 -30.98 -11.77
N LYS A 466 -1.74 -29.70 -11.80
CA LYS A 466 -0.73 -29.14 -10.90
C LYS A 466 -0.96 -27.65 -10.63
N VAL A 467 -0.68 -27.24 -9.41
CA VAL A 467 -0.57 -25.83 -9.03
C VAL A 467 0.86 -25.55 -8.55
N ILE A 468 1.44 -24.46 -9.00
CA ILE A 468 2.75 -23.98 -8.54
C ILE A 468 2.58 -22.53 -8.07
N GLY A 469 2.75 -22.31 -6.76
CA GLY A 469 2.68 -21.01 -6.13
C GLY A 469 4.07 -20.40 -5.92
N ILE A 470 4.17 -19.07 -6.06
CA ILE A 470 5.39 -18.31 -5.84
C ILE A 470 5.05 -17.15 -4.92
N GLU A 471 5.76 -17.06 -3.78
CA GLU A 471 5.56 -16.03 -2.76
C GLU A 471 6.90 -15.60 -2.17
N LEU A 472 6.99 -14.32 -1.81
CA LEU A 472 8.20 -13.73 -1.22
C LEU A 472 8.34 -14.06 0.28
N CYS A 473 7.23 -14.01 1.01
CA CYS A 473 7.17 -14.21 2.45
C CYS A 473 7.28 -15.69 2.81
N GLN A 474 8.35 -16.09 3.52
CA GLN A 474 8.58 -17.48 3.94
C GLN A 474 7.45 -18.03 4.80
N GLU A 475 6.92 -17.26 5.75
CA GLU A 475 5.82 -17.69 6.62
C GLU A 475 4.53 -17.95 5.82
N ALA A 476 4.25 -17.11 4.82
CA ALA A 476 3.11 -17.32 3.94
C ALA A 476 3.26 -18.60 3.10
N VAL A 477 4.47 -18.92 2.65
CA VAL A 477 4.77 -20.18 1.97
C VAL A 477 4.57 -21.38 2.89
N GLU A 478 5.00 -21.30 4.15
CA GLU A 478 4.77 -22.37 5.12
C GLU A 478 3.27 -22.54 5.44
N ASP A 479 2.54 -21.44 5.57
CA ASP A 479 1.10 -21.50 5.70
C ASP A 479 0.45 -22.13 4.46
N ALA A 480 0.89 -21.79 3.26
CA ALA A 480 0.37 -22.36 2.02
C ALA A 480 0.58 -23.90 1.95
N LYS A 481 1.75 -24.39 2.36
CA LYS A 481 2.03 -25.84 2.45
C LYS A 481 1.13 -26.54 3.46
N VAL A 482 0.96 -25.94 4.65
CA VAL A 482 0.04 -26.45 5.69
C VAL A 482 -1.40 -26.44 5.17
N ASN A 483 -1.82 -25.37 4.51
CA ASN A 483 -3.16 -25.22 3.94
C ASN A 483 -3.45 -26.30 2.88
N ALA A 484 -2.50 -26.55 1.97
CA ALA A 484 -2.62 -27.61 0.98
C ALA A 484 -2.79 -28.99 1.64
N LYS A 485 -1.93 -29.30 2.60
CA LYS A 485 -1.96 -30.57 3.34
C LYS A 485 -3.26 -30.76 4.13
N SER A 486 -3.71 -29.71 4.84
CA SER A 486 -4.94 -29.76 5.65
C SER A 486 -6.20 -29.93 4.80
N ASN A 487 -6.16 -29.51 3.55
CA ASN A 487 -7.25 -29.68 2.58
C ASN A 487 -7.10 -30.95 1.71
N GLY A 488 -6.14 -31.84 2.03
CA GLY A 488 -5.94 -33.12 1.34
C GLY A 488 -5.41 -33.00 -0.09
N LEU A 489 -4.69 -31.91 -0.40
CA LEU A 489 -4.15 -31.62 -1.74
C LEU A 489 -2.69 -32.08 -1.83
N SER A 490 -2.36 -32.88 -2.86
CA SER A 490 -1.01 -33.38 -3.14
C SER A 490 -0.42 -32.84 -4.44
N ASN A 491 -1.23 -32.13 -5.23
CA ASN A 491 -0.83 -31.62 -6.56
C ASN A 491 -0.46 -30.13 -6.52
N VAL A 492 -0.07 -29.59 -5.36
CA VAL A 492 0.34 -28.21 -5.15
C VAL A 492 1.79 -28.15 -4.68
N GLU A 493 2.52 -27.16 -5.18
CA GLU A 493 3.92 -26.91 -4.88
C GLU A 493 4.11 -25.40 -4.66
N PHE A 494 4.89 -25.02 -3.63
CA PHE A 494 5.12 -23.62 -3.29
C PHE A 494 6.61 -23.32 -3.20
N HIS A 495 7.02 -22.20 -3.81
CA HIS A 495 8.39 -21.69 -3.84
C HIS A 495 8.47 -20.34 -3.14
N CYS A 496 9.42 -20.21 -2.19
CA CYS A 496 9.73 -18.96 -1.56
C CYS A 496 10.78 -18.19 -2.36
N GLY A 497 10.54 -16.92 -2.61
CA GLY A 497 11.50 -16.01 -3.23
C GLY A 497 10.85 -14.92 -4.07
N LYS A 498 11.68 -13.97 -4.49
CA LYS A 498 11.23 -12.90 -5.39
C LYS A 498 10.75 -13.47 -6.71
N ALA A 499 9.55 -13.07 -7.14
CA ALA A 499 8.97 -13.58 -8.39
C ALA A 499 9.89 -13.35 -9.60
N GLU A 500 10.63 -12.25 -9.64
CA GLU A 500 11.57 -11.94 -10.71
C GLU A 500 12.79 -12.88 -10.80
N ASP A 501 13.11 -13.58 -9.73
CA ASP A 501 14.24 -14.52 -9.66
C ASP A 501 13.79 -15.98 -9.80
N VAL A 502 12.62 -16.32 -9.22
CA VAL A 502 12.09 -17.70 -9.16
C VAL A 502 11.27 -18.05 -10.41
N PHE A 503 10.35 -17.18 -10.80
CA PHE A 503 9.39 -17.46 -11.87
C PHE A 503 10.01 -17.81 -13.24
N PRO A 504 11.07 -17.13 -13.72
CA PRO A 504 11.69 -17.48 -15.00
C PRO A 504 12.21 -18.92 -15.03
N ASN A 505 12.81 -19.40 -13.94
CA ASN A 505 13.39 -20.74 -13.84
C ASN A 505 12.28 -21.80 -13.84
N ILE A 506 11.22 -21.60 -13.07
CA ILE A 506 10.06 -22.48 -13.05
C ILE A 506 9.44 -22.58 -14.45
N LEU A 507 9.21 -21.43 -15.08
CA LEU A 507 8.56 -21.36 -16.38
C LEU A 507 9.38 -22.05 -17.48
N ASN A 508 10.71 -21.97 -17.44
CA ASN A 508 11.60 -22.66 -18.39
C ASN A 508 11.65 -24.18 -18.16
N ALA A 509 11.48 -24.64 -16.92
CA ALA A 509 11.47 -26.06 -16.58
C ALA A 509 10.13 -26.74 -16.83
N LEU A 510 9.05 -25.97 -16.99
CA LEU A 510 7.71 -26.54 -17.19
C LEU A 510 7.52 -27.05 -18.59
N VAL A 511 7.21 -28.36 -18.67
CA VAL A 511 6.75 -29.03 -19.88
C VAL A 511 5.29 -29.44 -19.65
N SER A 512 4.37 -28.55 -20.01
CA SER A 512 2.93 -28.82 -19.94
C SER A 512 2.23 -28.24 -21.16
N PRO A 513 1.28 -28.92 -21.75
CA PRO A 513 0.58 -28.42 -22.94
C PRO A 513 -0.36 -27.25 -22.62
N ASN A 514 -0.84 -27.18 -21.40
CA ASN A 514 -1.85 -26.20 -20.97
C ASN A 514 -1.41 -25.48 -19.68
N ILE A 515 -0.79 -24.31 -19.83
CA ILE A 515 -0.32 -23.49 -18.71
C ILE A 515 -1.11 -22.19 -18.68
N THR A 516 -1.74 -21.92 -17.53
CA THR A 516 -2.38 -20.67 -17.21
C THR A 516 -1.66 -20.02 -16.04
N ALA A 517 -1.23 -18.76 -16.19
CA ALA A 517 -0.74 -17.98 -15.08
C ALA A 517 -1.87 -17.11 -14.49
N ILE A 518 -1.94 -17.09 -13.18
CA ILE A 518 -2.77 -16.19 -12.39
C ILE A 518 -1.79 -15.33 -11.61
N VAL A 519 -1.95 -14.02 -11.69
CA VAL A 519 -1.04 -13.08 -11.02
C VAL A 519 -1.86 -12.10 -10.19
N ASP A 520 -1.53 -12.00 -8.91
CA ASP A 520 -2.16 -11.09 -7.94
C ASP A 520 -1.07 -10.26 -7.23
N PRO A 521 -0.42 -9.33 -7.96
CA PRO A 521 0.72 -8.60 -7.47
C PRO A 521 0.33 -7.49 -6.49
N PRO A 522 1.31 -6.96 -5.72
CA PRO A 522 1.09 -5.78 -4.90
C PRO A 522 0.72 -4.55 -5.77
N ARG A 523 0.29 -3.46 -5.12
CA ARG A 523 -0.23 -2.23 -5.76
C ARG A 523 0.62 -1.68 -6.91
N ALA A 524 1.94 -1.85 -6.86
CA ALA A 524 2.87 -1.39 -7.90
C ALA A 524 2.84 -2.24 -9.18
N GLY A 525 2.19 -3.40 -9.17
CA GLY A 525 2.23 -4.40 -10.23
C GLY A 525 3.45 -5.33 -10.13
N LEU A 526 3.61 -6.20 -11.14
CA LEU A 526 4.74 -7.13 -11.24
C LEU A 526 6.02 -6.40 -11.64
N HIS A 527 7.14 -6.88 -11.14
CA HIS A 527 8.46 -6.45 -11.60
C HIS A 527 8.65 -6.75 -13.10
N SER A 528 9.35 -5.86 -13.81
CA SER A 528 9.49 -5.96 -15.28
C SER A 528 10.14 -7.28 -15.75
N LYS A 529 11.05 -7.87 -14.98
CA LYS A 529 11.65 -9.18 -15.31
C LYS A 529 10.60 -10.31 -15.40
N VAL A 530 9.57 -10.30 -14.52
CA VAL A 530 8.47 -11.28 -14.55
C VAL A 530 7.65 -11.11 -15.83
N ILE A 531 7.31 -9.88 -16.20
CA ILE A 531 6.60 -9.58 -17.45
C ILE A 531 7.39 -10.05 -18.68
N LEU A 532 8.72 -9.82 -18.68
CA LEU A 532 9.59 -10.29 -19.77
C LEU A 532 9.68 -11.81 -19.83
N ALA A 533 9.67 -12.51 -18.70
CA ALA A 533 9.63 -13.98 -18.65
C ALA A 533 8.30 -14.51 -19.19
N ILE A 534 7.15 -13.94 -18.78
CA ILE A 534 5.83 -14.24 -19.33
C ILE A 534 5.84 -14.08 -20.87
N ARG A 535 6.39 -13.00 -21.38
CA ARG A 535 6.45 -12.71 -22.82
C ARG A 535 7.31 -13.74 -23.58
N ARG A 536 8.46 -14.16 -23.03
CA ARG A 536 9.37 -15.15 -23.66
C ARG A 536 8.78 -16.55 -23.72
N ALA A 537 7.99 -16.95 -22.73
CA ALA A 537 7.44 -18.29 -22.61
C ALA A 537 6.31 -18.54 -23.61
N ALA A 538 6.64 -19.06 -24.78
CA ALA A 538 5.67 -19.31 -25.87
C ALA A 538 4.55 -20.27 -25.49
N HIS A 539 4.83 -21.21 -24.56
CA HIS A 539 3.88 -22.20 -24.05
C HIS A 539 2.85 -21.60 -23.06
N LEU A 540 3.11 -20.44 -22.47
CA LEU A 540 2.14 -19.74 -21.63
C LEU A 540 1.15 -18.99 -22.52
N LYS A 541 -0.05 -19.54 -22.67
CA LYS A 541 -1.07 -19.04 -23.59
C LYS A 541 -2.05 -18.06 -22.93
N ARG A 542 -2.31 -18.22 -21.65
CA ARG A 542 -3.34 -17.48 -20.91
C ARG A 542 -2.79 -16.90 -19.63
N LEU A 543 -3.22 -15.67 -19.34
CA LEU A 543 -2.86 -14.92 -18.13
C LEU A 543 -4.13 -14.26 -17.57
N VAL A 544 -4.46 -14.59 -16.32
CA VAL A 544 -5.48 -13.86 -15.54
C VAL A 544 -4.73 -12.90 -14.59
N TYR A 545 -4.89 -11.62 -14.82
CA TYR A 545 -4.26 -10.58 -14.01
C TYR A 545 -5.30 -9.97 -13.06
N VAL A 546 -5.06 -10.10 -11.75
CA VAL A 546 -5.81 -9.44 -10.67
C VAL A 546 -5.08 -8.15 -10.30
N ALA A 547 -5.78 -7.02 -10.23
CA ALA A 547 -5.15 -5.73 -9.99
C ALA A 547 -5.97 -4.87 -9.03
N CYS A 548 -5.49 -4.72 -7.80
CA CYS A 548 -6.05 -3.78 -6.82
C CYS A 548 -5.77 -2.30 -7.17
N ASN A 549 -4.83 -2.05 -8.06
CA ASN A 549 -4.55 -0.73 -8.63
C ASN A 549 -4.18 -0.84 -10.11
N ALA A 550 -5.18 -1.00 -10.96
CA ALA A 550 -4.99 -1.16 -12.40
C ALA A 550 -4.32 0.05 -13.06
N LYS A 551 -4.44 1.27 -12.49
CA LYS A 551 -3.74 2.45 -12.99
C LYS A 551 -2.22 2.35 -12.78
N ALA A 552 -1.79 1.83 -11.65
CA ALA A 552 -0.36 1.60 -11.35
C ALA A 552 0.20 0.42 -12.16
N ALA A 553 -0.59 -0.63 -12.37
CA ALA A 553 -0.21 -1.79 -13.18
C ALA A 553 -0.19 -1.53 -14.71
N MET A 554 -0.53 -0.33 -15.16
CA MET A 554 -0.67 0.01 -16.59
C MET A 554 0.57 -0.35 -17.41
N ASN A 555 1.78 -0.13 -16.88
CA ASN A 555 3.02 -0.46 -17.57
C ASN A 555 3.16 -1.98 -17.81
N ASN A 556 2.67 -2.81 -16.88
CA ASN A 556 2.63 -4.26 -17.08
C ASN A 556 1.71 -4.62 -18.25
N PHE A 557 0.51 -4.04 -18.31
CA PHE A 557 -0.44 -4.27 -19.39
C PHE A 557 0.12 -3.85 -20.76
N ILE A 558 0.79 -2.69 -20.80
CA ILE A 558 1.44 -2.19 -22.01
C ILE A 558 2.54 -3.16 -22.47
N ASP A 559 3.43 -3.58 -21.58
CA ASP A 559 4.55 -4.47 -21.90
C ASP A 559 4.08 -5.89 -22.29
N LEU A 560 2.96 -6.36 -21.77
CA LEU A 560 2.31 -7.60 -22.21
C LEU A 560 1.76 -7.48 -23.64
N CYS A 561 1.25 -6.33 -24.04
CA CYS A 561 0.56 -6.14 -25.33
C CYS A 561 1.43 -5.54 -26.45
N ARG A 562 2.58 -4.93 -26.13
CA ARG A 562 3.42 -4.24 -27.13
C ARG A 562 4.05 -5.18 -28.14
N ALA A 563 4.39 -4.64 -29.30
CA ALA A 563 5.12 -5.37 -30.33
C ALA A 563 6.47 -5.93 -29.81
N PRO A 564 6.95 -7.07 -30.32
CA PRO A 564 8.29 -7.55 -30.01
C PRO A 564 9.36 -6.52 -30.33
N SER A 565 10.40 -6.48 -29.51
CA SER A 565 11.54 -5.57 -29.65
C SER A 565 12.81 -6.20 -29.11
N LYS A 566 13.97 -5.54 -29.23
CA LYS A 566 15.23 -6.00 -28.64
C LYS A 566 15.12 -6.24 -27.12
N ARG A 567 14.25 -5.48 -26.43
CA ARG A 567 14.02 -5.62 -24.99
C ARG A 567 12.91 -6.62 -24.66
N VAL A 568 11.82 -6.63 -25.44
CA VAL A 568 10.62 -7.42 -25.16
C VAL A 568 10.46 -8.48 -26.26
N HIS A 569 10.89 -9.70 -25.96
CA HIS A 569 10.81 -10.82 -26.86
C HIS A 569 9.47 -11.57 -26.74
N GLY A 570 9.17 -12.42 -27.71
CA GLY A 570 8.00 -13.28 -27.74
C GLY A 570 6.73 -12.59 -28.23
N ALA A 571 5.76 -13.40 -28.62
CA ALA A 571 4.47 -12.91 -29.13
C ALA A 571 3.72 -12.10 -28.04
N PRO A 572 3.04 -11.02 -28.40
CA PRO A 572 2.28 -10.22 -27.47
C PRO A 572 1.04 -10.96 -26.96
N PHE A 573 0.51 -10.47 -25.85
CA PHE A 573 -0.83 -10.80 -25.40
C PHE A 573 -1.83 -9.75 -25.90
N ARG A 574 -3.09 -10.13 -25.99
CA ARG A 574 -4.21 -9.23 -26.20
C ARG A 574 -5.19 -9.32 -25.06
N PRO A 575 -5.78 -8.21 -24.60
CA PRO A 575 -6.90 -8.24 -23.66
C PRO A 575 -8.11 -8.93 -24.30
N VAL A 576 -8.73 -9.85 -23.59
CA VAL A 576 -9.91 -10.61 -24.08
C VAL A 576 -11.17 -10.06 -23.43
N ARG A 577 -11.15 -9.95 -22.11
CA ARG A 577 -12.23 -9.39 -21.30
C ARG A 577 -11.71 -8.85 -19.99
N ALA A 578 -12.46 -7.94 -19.40
CA ALA A 578 -12.20 -7.37 -18.09
C ALA A 578 -13.47 -7.43 -17.23
N MET A 579 -13.29 -7.37 -15.93
CA MET A 579 -14.34 -7.33 -14.93
C MET A 579 -13.86 -6.51 -13.74
N ALA A 580 -14.76 -5.74 -13.14
CA ALA A 580 -14.57 -5.14 -11.83
C ALA A 580 -15.18 -6.05 -10.75
N VAL A 581 -14.52 -6.16 -9.60
CA VAL A 581 -15.07 -6.83 -8.41
C VAL A 581 -14.98 -5.87 -7.23
N ASP A 582 -16.09 -5.63 -6.55
CA ASP A 582 -16.09 -4.78 -5.38
C ASP A 582 -15.72 -5.55 -4.12
N LEU A 583 -14.45 -5.44 -3.73
CA LEU A 583 -13.93 -5.99 -2.48
C LEU A 583 -13.89 -4.95 -1.35
N PHE A 584 -14.20 -3.68 -1.66
CA PHE A 584 -14.06 -2.56 -0.73
C PHE A 584 -15.28 -1.63 -0.75
N PRO A 585 -16.46 -2.11 -0.35
CA PRO A 585 -17.64 -1.24 -0.23
C PRO A 585 -17.34 0.07 0.49
N GLN A 586 -18.04 1.13 0.14
CA GLN A 586 -17.90 2.47 0.71
C GLN A 586 -16.51 3.13 0.49
N THR A 587 -15.64 2.52 -0.30
CA THR A 587 -14.35 3.12 -0.71
C THR A 587 -14.28 3.33 -2.21
N ILE A 588 -13.29 4.10 -2.67
CA ILE A 588 -13.02 4.31 -4.11
C ILE A 588 -12.26 3.15 -4.75
N HIS A 589 -11.84 2.16 -3.97
CA HIS A 589 -11.02 1.05 -4.45
C HIS A 589 -11.89 -0.03 -5.11
N VAL A 590 -11.33 -0.69 -6.12
CA VAL A 590 -11.94 -1.79 -6.86
C VAL A 590 -10.85 -2.74 -7.34
N GLU A 591 -11.14 -4.05 -7.32
CA GLU A 591 -10.31 -5.04 -7.97
C GLU A 591 -10.69 -5.15 -9.44
N MET A 592 -9.69 -5.18 -10.31
CA MET A 592 -9.88 -5.41 -11.73
C MET A 592 -9.30 -6.76 -12.12
N LEU A 593 -10.12 -7.64 -12.68
CA LEU A 593 -9.67 -8.81 -13.41
C LEU A 593 -9.46 -8.44 -14.87
N LEU A 594 -8.33 -8.87 -15.44
CA LEU A 594 -8.04 -8.76 -16.87
C LEU A 594 -7.57 -10.10 -17.40
N LEU A 595 -8.35 -10.67 -18.30
CA LEU A 595 -7.94 -11.86 -19.05
C LEU A 595 -7.13 -11.42 -20.27
N LEU A 596 -5.93 -12.00 -20.40
CA LEU A 596 -5.04 -11.79 -21.52
C LEU A 596 -4.72 -13.14 -22.18
N GLU A 597 -4.80 -13.18 -23.49
CA GLU A 597 -4.42 -14.35 -24.28
C GLU A 597 -3.32 -14.01 -25.28
N ARG A 598 -2.41 -14.96 -25.48
CA ARG A 598 -1.31 -14.80 -26.42
C ARG A 598 -1.83 -14.73 -27.86
N VAL A 599 -1.29 -13.80 -28.63
CA VAL A 599 -1.61 -13.68 -30.05
C VAL A 599 -0.87 -14.79 -30.81
N ASP A 600 -1.61 -15.73 -31.39
CA ASP A 600 -1.07 -16.68 -32.34
C ASP A 600 -1.17 -16.07 -33.75
N TYR A 601 -0.04 -15.65 -34.30
CA TYR A 601 0.03 -15.07 -35.63
C TYR A 601 -0.21 -16.09 -36.76
N ASP A 602 -0.11 -17.39 -36.43
CA ASP A 602 -0.25 -18.50 -37.41
C ASP A 602 -1.70 -19.02 -37.54
N SER A 603 -2.63 -18.55 -36.72
CA SER A 603 -4.04 -18.90 -36.85
C SER A 603 -4.76 -17.91 -37.75
N PRO A 604 -5.41 -18.36 -38.86
CA PRO A 604 -6.24 -17.48 -39.66
C PRO A 604 -7.36 -16.90 -38.81
N PRO A 605 -7.82 -15.65 -39.08
CA PRO A 605 -8.87 -15.03 -38.30
C PRO A 605 -10.11 -15.92 -38.30
N GLN A 606 -10.53 -16.38 -37.10
CA GLN A 606 -11.77 -17.11 -36.97
C GLN A 606 -12.91 -16.25 -37.54
N GLN A 607 -13.47 -16.71 -38.66
CA GLN A 607 -14.70 -16.16 -39.21
C GLN A 607 -15.78 -16.44 -38.16
N THR A 608 -16.23 -15.37 -37.50
CA THR A 608 -17.42 -15.40 -36.67
C THR A 608 -18.59 -15.78 -37.57
N SER A 609 -19.02 -17.04 -37.49
CA SER A 609 -20.28 -17.47 -38.05
C SER A 609 -21.38 -16.58 -37.48
N LYS A 610 -21.98 -15.83 -38.38
CA LYS A 610 -23.24 -15.13 -38.11
C LYS A 610 -24.31 -16.20 -37.80
N GLN A 611 -24.78 -16.26 -36.59
CA GLN A 611 -26.11 -16.73 -36.25
C GLN A 611 -26.92 -15.59 -35.66
#